data_dc9ba6b7804392615a63d8cf108827b3
#
_entry.id   dc9ba6b7804392615a63d8cf108827b3
#
_cell.length_a   1.000
_cell.length_b   1.000
_cell.length_c   1.000
_cell.angle_alpha   90.00
_cell.angle_beta   90.00
_cell.angle_gamma   90.00
#
_symmetry.space_group_name_H-M   'P 1'
#
loop_
_entity.id
_entity.type
_entity.pdbx_description
1 polymer ?
#
loop_
_entity_poly.entity_id
_entity_poly.type
_entity_poly.pdbx_seq_one_letter_code
_entity_poly.pdbx_strand_id
1 'polypeptide(L)'
;LPFPSARWSSTAPPDVMKATGYPGIRSAVAYPPKDLADFSRYAATVTKHYRQRGVTHFQILNEPVYTSYALPRTCGFGLSDYLKLLAVAHDAIKSADNNAVVVGGNGANLESSFTTDFVKQGGLRLCDVFDLHMYNPPRPAESYEESFATLEELMRANGGPKPVWITEWGCYADDDPPCQPWSAGDASMNRCRWPSEREATEHIVKFTAVSFAHGVRKIFFHAGTCGAINGPDAGGVLFEYGGTPRKMYAGVAVLTRLLGVPDRLVKRVADGGFRAYVFVTGGRTVAVCWNSSGAPRVLSGVEAVDIMGNPLPAPVRVGSSPVYLVGGNIEAALR
;
A
#
# COMPACT_ATOMS: atom_id res chain seq x y z
N LEU A 1 6.28 -12.30 7.77
CA LEU A 1 7.17 -13.39 8.17
C LEU A 1 8.38 -13.44 7.25
N PRO A 2 9.57 -13.03 7.70
CA PRO A 2 10.83 -13.28 7.00
C PRO A 2 11.20 -14.76 7.12
N PHE A 3 12.32 -15.15 6.48
CA PHE A 3 12.88 -16.47 6.74
C PHE A 3 13.37 -16.61 8.18
N PRO A 4 13.32 -17.82 8.74
CA PRO A 4 13.92 -18.10 10.04
C PRO A 4 15.43 -17.86 9.99
N SER A 5 16.05 -17.76 11.19
CA SER A 5 17.50 -17.59 11.29
C SER A 5 18.25 -18.62 10.45
N ALA A 6 19.19 -18.16 9.64
CA ALA A 6 20.05 -19.01 8.82
C ALA A 6 20.85 -20.05 9.60
N ARG A 7 20.99 -19.87 10.92
CA ARG A 7 21.67 -20.85 11.80
C ARG A 7 20.90 -22.18 11.89
N TRP A 8 19.60 -22.17 11.64
CA TRP A 8 18.80 -23.38 11.72
C TRP A 8 18.83 -24.18 10.43
N SER A 9 18.55 -23.49 9.34
CA SER A 9 18.39 -24.09 8.04
C SER A 9 18.49 -22.99 6.99
N SER A 10 19.39 -23.12 6.03
CA SER A 10 19.51 -22.18 4.93
C SER A 10 20.14 -22.85 3.72
N THR A 11 19.67 -22.44 2.55
CA THR A 11 20.27 -22.78 1.25
C THR A 11 21.39 -21.81 0.86
N ALA A 12 21.67 -20.79 1.70
CA ALA A 12 22.70 -19.81 1.42
C ALA A 12 24.09 -20.48 1.26
N PRO A 13 24.90 -20.02 0.29
CA PRO A 13 26.28 -20.45 0.14
C PRO A 13 27.12 -20.17 1.41
N PRO A 14 28.20 -20.93 1.67
CA PRO A 14 28.99 -20.78 2.89
C PRO A 14 29.62 -19.40 3.10
N ASP A 15 29.97 -18.69 2.04
CA ASP A 15 30.49 -17.32 2.08
C ASP A 15 29.41 -16.31 2.48
N VAL A 16 28.18 -16.50 1.98
CA VAL A 16 27.02 -15.69 2.36
C VAL A 16 26.61 -15.94 3.80
N MET A 17 26.70 -17.18 4.30
CA MET A 17 26.41 -17.54 5.68
C MET A 17 27.33 -16.81 6.70
N LYS A 18 28.52 -16.42 6.28
CA LYS A 18 29.49 -15.69 7.10
C LYS A 18 29.34 -14.17 6.99
N ALA A 19 28.64 -13.68 5.99
CA ALA A 19 28.45 -12.25 5.77
C ALA A 19 27.58 -11.64 6.87
N THR A 20 27.98 -10.49 7.37
CA THR A 20 27.16 -9.64 8.22
C THR A 20 26.69 -8.46 7.38
N GLY A 21 25.39 -8.21 7.34
CA GLY A 21 24.83 -7.09 6.60
C GLY A 21 23.42 -7.37 6.10
N TYR A 22 22.66 -6.33 6.04
CA TYR A 22 21.30 -6.30 5.54
C TYR A 22 21.18 -5.11 4.57
N PRO A 23 20.40 -5.21 3.53
CA PRO A 23 19.75 -6.36 2.91
C PRO A 23 20.46 -6.81 1.63
N GLY A 24 20.23 -8.03 1.18
CA GLY A 24 20.58 -8.45 -0.17
C GLY A 24 21.06 -9.88 -0.31
N ILE A 25 21.43 -10.26 -1.54
CA ILE A 25 21.93 -11.61 -1.85
C ILE A 25 23.16 -12.04 -1.02
N ARG A 26 23.81 -11.11 -0.41
CA ARG A 26 24.95 -11.37 0.51
C ARG A 26 24.50 -11.65 1.94
N SER A 27 23.20 -11.59 2.22
CA SER A 27 22.63 -11.90 3.52
C SER A 27 21.92 -13.25 3.49
N ALA A 28 22.26 -14.10 4.46
CA ALA A 28 21.62 -15.41 4.58
C ALA A 28 20.10 -15.34 4.79
N VAL A 29 19.57 -14.21 5.22
CA VAL A 29 18.12 -13.98 5.36
C VAL A 29 17.36 -13.87 4.02
N ALA A 30 18.07 -13.75 2.90
CA ALA A 30 17.47 -13.77 1.59
C ALA A 30 17.18 -15.19 1.06
N TYR A 31 17.71 -16.21 1.72
CA TYR A 31 17.68 -17.59 1.24
C TYR A 31 16.69 -18.44 2.01
N PRO A 32 15.94 -19.32 1.32
CA PRO A 32 15.01 -20.22 1.99
C PRO A 32 15.71 -21.25 2.83
N PRO A 33 15.02 -21.90 3.78
CA PRO A 33 15.54 -23.03 4.51
C PRO A 33 15.78 -24.22 3.57
N LYS A 34 16.65 -25.12 3.97
CA LYS A 34 16.93 -26.37 3.23
C LYS A 34 15.72 -27.30 3.17
N ASP A 35 14.94 -27.32 4.25
CA ASP A 35 13.71 -28.10 4.38
C ASP A 35 12.51 -27.15 4.58
N LEU A 36 11.50 -27.27 3.73
CA LEU A 36 10.27 -26.50 3.85
C LEU A 36 9.50 -26.77 5.14
N ALA A 37 9.68 -27.96 5.74
CA ALA A 37 9.13 -28.28 7.05
C ALA A 37 9.67 -27.33 8.17
N ASP A 38 10.89 -26.82 8.02
CA ASP A 38 11.44 -25.82 8.95
C ASP A 38 10.67 -24.51 8.86
N PHE A 39 10.30 -24.10 7.64
CA PHE A 39 9.49 -22.88 7.43
C PHE A 39 8.06 -23.09 7.94
N SER A 40 7.47 -24.26 7.74
CA SER A 40 6.17 -24.63 8.28
C SER A 40 6.14 -24.53 9.82
N ARG A 41 7.10 -25.15 10.48
CA ARG A 41 7.21 -25.11 11.97
C ARG A 41 7.40 -23.69 12.49
N TYR A 42 8.24 -22.91 11.79
CA TYR A 42 8.46 -21.51 12.12
C TYR A 42 7.17 -20.68 12.00
N ALA A 43 6.48 -20.77 10.86
CA ALA A 43 5.23 -20.06 10.61
C ALA A 43 4.16 -20.41 11.66
N ALA A 44 3.98 -21.69 11.96
CA ALA A 44 3.05 -22.14 12.99
C ALA A 44 3.42 -21.63 14.39
N THR A 45 4.71 -21.63 14.75
CA THR A 45 5.21 -21.16 16.04
C THR A 45 4.98 -19.66 16.21
N VAL A 46 5.32 -18.87 15.20
CA VAL A 46 5.13 -17.41 15.19
C VAL A 46 3.64 -17.08 15.29
N THR A 47 2.79 -17.77 14.54
CA THR A 47 1.34 -17.58 14.60
C THR A 47 0.79 -17.84 15.99
N LYS A 48 1.11 -18.98 16.61
CA LYS A 48 0.68 -19.32 17.97
C LYS A 48 1.15 -18.30 19.00
N HIS A 49 2.40 -17.82 18.86
CA HIS A 49 2.98 -16.86 19.78
C HIS A 49 2.29 -15.49 19.71
N TYR A 50 2.12 -14.96 18.51
CA TYR A 50 1.60 -13.60 18.32
C TYR A 50 0.06 -13.51 18.36
N ARG A 51 -0.65 -14.60 18.06
CA ARG A 51 -2.10 -14.69 18.25
C ARG A 51 -2.50 -14.30 19.68
N GLN A 52 -1.77 -14.76 20.68
CA GLN A 52 -2.01 -14.44 22.09
C GLN A 52 -1.83 -12.94 22.41
N ARG A 53 -1.22 -12.19 21.48
CA ARG A 53 -0.99 -10.74 21.55
C ARG A 53 -1.93 -9.95 20.63
N GLY A 54 -2.94 -10.61 20.08
CA GLY A 54 -3.93 -9.98 19.20
C GLY A 54 -3.47 -9.79 17.74
N VAL A 55 -2.31 -10.34 17.34
CA VAL A 55 -1.89 -10.31 15.93
C VAL A 55 -2.64 -11.38 15.15
N THR A 56 -3.36 -10.95 14.12
CA THR A 56 -4.22 -11.81 13.30
C THR A 56 -3.79 -11.89 11.83
N HIS A 57 -2.92 -11.00 11.36
CA HIS A 57 -2.52 -10.90 9.97
C HIS A 57 -1.02 -11.18 9.83
N PHE A 58 -0.67 -12.05 8.87
CA PHE A 58 0.70 -12.48 8.64
C PHE A 58 1.03 -12.36 7.16
N GLN A 59 1.90 -11.42 6.82
CA GLN A 59 2.46 -11.27 5.46
C GLN A 59 3.67 -12.18 5.28
N ILE A 60 3.80 -12.81 4.13
CA ILE A 60 4.83 -13.82 3.87
C ILE A 60 5.87 -13.25 2.92
N LEU A 61 7.05 -13.00 3.46
CA LEU A 61 8.22 -12.39 2.83
C LEU A 61 7.95 -10.95 2.36
N ASN A 62 9.01 -10.24 2.04
CA ASN A 62 8.97 -8.90 1.46
C ASN A 62 9.56 -8.96 0.05
N GLU A 63 8.82 -8.49 -0.94
CA GLU A 63 9.26 -8.34 -2.32
C GLU A 63 10.01 -9.58 -2.87
N PRO A 64 9.48 -10.79 -2.69
CA PRO A 64 10.16 -11.99 -3.13
C PRO A 64 10.33 -12.00 -4.65
N VAL A 65 11.40 -12.63 -5.11
CA VAL A 65 11.76 -12.96 -6.50
C VAL A 65 12.10 -11.82 -7.45
N TYR A 66 11.92 -10.57 -7.09
CA TYR A 66 12.33 -9.46 -7.99
C TYR A 66 13.28 -8.44 -7.35
N THR A 67 13.41 -8.48 -6.03
CA THR A 67 14.46 -7.76 -5.29
C THR A 67 15.52 -8.73 -4.77
N SER A 68 16.47 -8.21 -3.98
CA SER A 68 17.45 -9.04 -3.28
C SER A 68 17.08 -9.33 -1.81
N TYR A 69 15.89 -8.91 -1.36
CA TYR A 69 15.47 -9.09 0.03
C TYR A 69 15.11 -10.52 0.37
N ALA A 70 14.46 -11.23 -0.58
CA ALA A 70 14.14 -12.64 -0.45
C ALA A 70 14.09 -13.30 -1.82
N LEU A 71 14.57 -14.55 -1.92
CA LEU A 71 14.54 -15.35 -3.13
C LEU A 71 15.18 -14.64 -4.35
N PRO A 72 16.46 -14.24 -4.26
CA PRO A 72 17.09 -13.46 -5.31
C PRO A 72 17.17 -14.22 -6.64
N ARG A 73 16.62 -13.64 -7.71
CA ARG A 73 16.59 -14.24 -9.06
C ARG A 73 17.96 -14.58 -9.61
N THR A 74 18.96 -13.78 -9.29
CA THR A 74 20.35 -14.02 -9.69
C THR A 74 20.95 -15.29 -9.09
N CYS A 75 20.29 -15.86 -8.08
CA CYS A 75 20.64 -17.13 -7.45
C CYS A 75 19.74 -18.28 -7.91
N GLY A 76 18.95 -18.10 -8.95
CA GLY A 76 18.11 -19.13 -9.56
C GLY A 76 16.72 -19.31 -8.94
N PHE A 77 16.34 -18.47 -7.99
CA PHE A 77 14.98 -18.51 -7.44
C PHE A 77 13.98 -17.84 -8.37
N GLY A 78 12.73 -18.29 -8.31
CA GLY A 78 11.64 -17.78 -9.12
C GLY A 78 10.30 -17.81 -8.39
N LEU A 79 9.26 -17.40 -9.11
CA LEU A 79 7.90 -17.32 -8.56
C LEU A 79 7.41 -18.69 -8.06
N SER A 80 7.75 -19.78 -8.74
CA SER A 80 7.37 -21.14 -8.31
C SER A 80 7.93 -21.51 -6.93
N ASP A 81 9.11 -21.01 -6.58
CA ASP A 81 9.71 -21.25 -5.26
C ASP A 81 8.99 -20.43 -4.19
N TYR A 82 8.62 -19.19 -4.51
CA TYR A 82 7.79 -18.38 -3.62
C TYR A 82 6.41 -19.00 -3.39
N LEU A 83 5.73 -19.50 -4.44
CA LEU A 83 4.43 -20.13 -4.31
C LEU A 83 4.47 -21.39 -3.43
N LYS A 84 5.53 -22.20 -3.51
CA LYS A 84 5.75 -23.33 -2.59
C LYS A 84 5.88 -22.89 -1.14
N LEU A 85 6.68 -21.85 -0.89
CA LEU A 85 6.87 -21.29 0.45
C LEU A 85 5.57 -20.68 1.00
N LEU A 86 4.84 -19.96 0.16
CA LEU A 86 3.56 -19.36 0.53
C LEU A 86 2.52 -20.44 0.88
N ALA A 87 2.46 -21.53 0.12
CA ALA A 87 1.58 -22.65 0.40
C ALA A 87 1.88 -23.29 1.76
N VAL A 88 3.15 -23.57 2.01
CA VAL A 88 3.59 -24.17 3.27
C VAL A 88 3.30 -23.25 4.46
N ALA A 89 3.53 -21.94 4.31
CA ALA A 89 3.24 -20.95 5.35
C ALA A 89 1.72 -20.81 5.58
N HIS A 90 0.93 -20.73 4.50
CA HIS A 90 -0.54 -20.66 4.56
C HIS A 90 -1.10 -21.83 5.38
N ASP A 91 -0.76 -23.05 5.03
CA ASP A 91 -1.27 -24.24 5.71
C ASP A 91 -0.83 -24.30 7.18
N ALA A 92 0.41 -23.91 7.47
CA ALA A 92 0.92 -23.86 8.83
C ALA A 92 0.22 -22.80 9.68
N ILE A 93 -0.02 -21.61 9.12
CA ILE A 93 -0.74 -20.50 9.79
C ILE A 93 -2.19 -20.91 10.05
N LYS A 94 -2.90 -21.43 9.04
CA LYS A 94 -4.30 -21.87 9.18
C LYS A 94 -4.45 -23.02 10.15
N SER A 95 -3.50 -23.96 10.19
CA SER A 95 -3.48 -25.03 11.18
C SER A 95 -3.23 -24.52 12.61
N ALA A 96 -2.43 -23.46 12.76
CA ALA A 96 -2.15 -22.85 14.04
C ALA A 96 -3.30 -21.96 14.56
N ASP A 97 -3.95 -21.24 13.66
CA ASP A 97 -5.13 -20.41 13.89
C ASP A 97 -5.94 -20.26 12.59
N ASN A 98 -7.07 -20.95 12.50
CA ASN A 98 -7.94 -20.92 11.31
C ASN A 98 -8.50 -19.51 11.01
N ASN A 99 -8.56 -18.63 12.01
CA ASN A 99 -9.01 -17.24 11.85
C ASN A 99 -7.89 -16.29 11.43
N ALA A 100 -6.64 -16.74 11.44
CA ALA A 100 -5.53 -15.92 11.00
C ALA A 100 -5.64 -15.61 9.50
N VAL A 101 -5.29 -14.38 9.13
CA VAL A 101 -5.31 -13.86 7.76
C VAL A 101 -3.92 -13.94 7.16
N VAL A 102 -3.80 -14.65 6.06
CA VAL A 102 -2.56 -14.71 5.29
C VAL A 102 -2.56 -13.59 4.25
N VAL A 103 -1.60 -12.68 4.37
CA VAL A 103 -1.36 -11.61 3.40
C VAL A 103 -0.25 -12.11 2.47
N GLY A 104 -0.55 -12.21 1.19
CA GLY A 104 0.35 -12.74 0.20
C GLY A 104 0.21 -12.06 -1.14
N GLY A 105 1.32 -11.99 -1.83
CA GLY A 105 1.53 -11.38 -3.12
C GLY A 105 3.03 -11.28 -3.35
N ASN A 106 3.44 -10.67 -4.45
CA ASN A 106 4.86 -10.41 -4.67
C ASN A 106 5.32 -9.08 -4.09
N GLY A 107 4.41 -8.29 -3.46
CA GLY A 107 4.70 -6.89 -3.13
C GLY A 107 5.08 -6.07 -4.37
N ALA A 108 4.64 -6.49 -5.56
CA ALA A 108 4.97 -5.82 -6.81
C ALA A 108 3.94 -4.75 -7.14
N ASN A 109 4.32 -3.85 -8.06
CA ASN A 109 3.43 -2.78 -8.51
C ASN A 109 2.19 -3.33 -9.24
N LEU A 110 1.07 -2.61 -9.14
CA LEU A 110 -0.22 -2.92 -9.76
C LEU A 110 -0.10 -3.32 -11.24
N GLU A 111 0.77 -2.66 -12.00
CA GLU A 111 0.97 -2.85 -13.43
C GLU A 111 2.15 -3.78 -13.76
N SER A 112 2.74 -4.42 -12.76
CA SER A 112 3.90 -5.27 -12.93
C SER A 112 3.51 -6.65 -13.49
N SER A 113 4.37 -7.21 -14.35
CA SER A 113 4.26 -8.60 -14.77
C SER A 113 4.35 -9.57 -13.58
N PHE A 114 5.11 -9.25 -12.54
CA PHE A 114 5.16 -10.06 -11.32
C PHE A 114 3.80 -10.17 -10.63
N THR A 115 3.01 -9.10 -10.61
CA THR A 115 1.64 -9.09 -10.10
C THR A 115 0.74 -10.00 -10.95
N THR A 116 0.81 -9.83 -12.28
CA THR A 116 0.05 -10.64 -13.23
C THR A 116 0.41 -12.11 -13.14
N ASP A 117 1.70 -12.43 -13.07
CA ASP A 117 2.18 -13.82 -13.02
C ASP A 117 1.79 -14.51 -11.72
N PHE A 118 1.86 -13.82 -10.58
CA PHE A 118 1.40 -14.35 -9.30
C PHE A 118 -0.08 -14.75 -9.35
N VAL A 119 -0.92 -13.89 -9.90
CA VAL A 119 -2.36 -14.15 -10.02
C VAL A 119 -2.62 -15.34 -10.97
N LYS A 120 -2.01 -15.32 -12.17
CA LYS A 120 -2.18 -16.39 -13.18
C LYS A 120 -1.67 -17.76 -12.74
N GLN A 121 -0.61 -17.80 -11.91
CA GLN A 121 -0.05 -19.05 -11.41
C GLN A 121 -0.75 -19.57 -10.13
N GLY A 122 -1.89 -18.99 -9.77
CA GLY A 122 -2.75 -19.48 -8.69
C GLY A 122 -2.41 -18.97 -7.29
N GLY A 123 -1.58 -17.95 -7.17
CA GLY A 123 -1.16 -17.38 -5.89
C GLY A 123 -2.34 -16.90 -5.02
N LEU A 124 -3.46 -16.46 -5.64
CA LEU A 124 -4.65 -16.02 -4.89
C LEU A 124 -5.28 -17.12 -4.02
N ARG A 125 -5.06 -18.40 -4.33
CA ARG A 125 -5.57 -19.50 -3.51
C ARG A 125 -4.79 -19.69 -2.22
N LEU A 126 -3.61 -19.09 -2.15
CA LEU A 126 -2.65 -19.22 -1.05
C LEU A 126 -2.64 -18.01 -0.11
N CYS A 127 -3.57 -17.06 -0.31
CA CYS A 127 -3.70 -15.89 0.55
C CYS A 127 -5.16 -15.48 0.74
N ASP A 128 -5.44 -14.82 1.85
CA ASP A 128 -6.75 -14.21 2.15
C ASP A 128 -6.80 -12.77 1.67
N VAL A 129 -5.67 -12.08 1.68
CA VAL A 129 -5.48 -10.70 1.24
C VAL A 129 -4.33 -10.67 0.24
N PHE A 130 -4.56 -10.01 -0.89
CA PHE A 130 -3.55 -9.79 -1.90
C PHE A 130 -2.81 -8.48 -1.66
N ASP A 131 -1.47 -8.49 -1.69
CA ASP A 131 -0.65 -7.32 -1.41
C ASP A 131 0.01 -6.72 -2.65
N LEU A 132 0.18 -5.40 -2.63
CA LEU A 132 0.86 -4.59 -3.65
C LEU A 132 1.83 -3.61 -3.00
N HIS A 133 2.91 -3.29 -3.71
CA HIS A 133 3.76 -2.13 -3.44
C HIS A 133 3.64 -1.11 -4.57
N MET A 134 3.46 0.16 -4.22
CA MET A 134 3.19 1.22 -5.19
C MET A 134 4.27 2.31 -5.12
N TYR A 135 5.20 2.24 -6.06
CA TYR A 135 6.29 3.21 -6.21
C TYR A 135 6.28 3.78 -7.63
N ASN A 136 5.29 4.62 -7.90
CA ASN A 136 5.07 5.19 -9.22
C ASN A 136 5.54 6.64 -9.29
N PRO A 137 6.03 7.10 -10.45
CA PRO A 137 6.19 8.53 -10.70
C PRO A 137 4.88 9.29 -10.53
N PRO A 138 4.93 10.59 -10.19
CA PRO A 138 3.74 11.43 -10.12
C PRO A 138 2.88 11.32 -11.38
N ARG A 139 1.61 10.98 -11.18
CA ARG A 139 0.59 10.94 -12.24
C ARG A 139 -0.81 11.15 -11.65
N PRO A 140 -1.80 11.56 -12.47
CA PRO A 140 -3.16 11.73 -12.00
C PRO A 140 -3.72 10.46 -11.36
N ALA A 141 -4.42 10.59 -10.22
CA ALA A 141 -4.95 9.44 -9.49
C ALA A 141 -6.00 8.66 -10.30
N GLU A 142 -6.79 9.34 -11.12
CA GLU A 142 -7.77 8.74 -12.02
C GLU A 142 -7.16 7.85 -13.11
N SER A 143 -5.87 8.02 -13.42
CA SER A 143 -5.17 7.14 -14.37
C SER A 143 -4.97 5.71 -13.86
N TYR A 144 -5.18 5.46 -12.57
CA TYR A 144 -5.11 4.12 -11.99
C TYR A 144 -6.42 3.34 -12.09
N GLU A 145 -7.54 3.98 -12.46
CA GLU A 145 -8.84 3.29 -12.51
C GLU A 145 -8.83 2.09 -13.47
N GLU A 146 -8.26 2.26 -14.66
CA GLU A 146 -8.16 1.19 -15.64
C GLU A 146 -7.27 0.05 -15.15
N SER A 147 -6.13 0.38 -14.52
CA SER A 147 -5.20 -0.61 -13.98
C SER A 147 -5.84 -1.43 -12.84
N PHE A 148 -6.59 -0.77 -11.95
CA PHE A 148 -7.34 -1.48 -10.90
C PHE A 148 -8.46 -2.34 -11.47
N ALA A 149 -9.21 -1.85 -12.47
CA ALA A 149 -10.25 -2.64 -13.14
C ALA A 149 -9.65 -3.89 -13.81
N THR A 150 -8.53 -3.73 -14.51
CA THR A 150 -7.79 -4.84 -15.13
C THR A 150 -7.35 -5.88 -14.09
N LEU A 151 -6.81 -5.43 -12.94
CA LEU A 151 -6.44 -6.35 -11.86
C LEU A 151 -7.67 -7.07 -11.30
N GLU A 152 -8.78 -6.37 -11.12
CA GLU A 152 -10.01 -6.96 -10.60
C GLU A 152 -10.56 -8.05 -11.52
N GLU A 153 -10.56 -7.82 -12.83
CA GLU A 153 -10.94 -8.83 -13.85
C GLU A 153 -9.99 -10.02 -13.83
N LEU A 154 -8.68 -9.75 -13.79
CA LEU A 154 -7.67 -10.79 -13.70
C LEU A 154 -7.85 -11.66 -12.45
N MET A 155 -8.13 -11.05 -11.30
CA MET A 155 -8.41 -11.79 -10.07
C MET A 155 -9.67 -12.63 -10.17
N ARG A 156 -10.77 -12.10 -10.72
CA ARG A 156 -12.02 -12.86 -10.91
C ARG A 156 -11.80 -14.10 -11.77
N ALA A 157 -10.99 -13.98 -12.82
CA ALA A 157 -10.68 -15.09 -13.71
C ALA A 157 -9.76 -16.16 -13.07
N ASN A 158 -9.09 -15.85 -11.95
CA ASN A 158 -8.04 -16.71 -11.38
C ASN A 158 -8.23 -17.01 -9.86
N GLY A 159 -9.48 -17.10 -9.39
CA GLY A 159 -9.79 -17.54 -8.02
C GLY A 159 -10.04 -16.41 -7.01
N GLY A 160 -10.26 -15.18 -7.50
CA GLY A 160 -10.67 -14.01 -6.71
C GLY A 160 -12.10 -13.56 -7.00
N PRO A 161 -12.48 -12.31 -6.65
CA PRO A 161 -11.59 -11.25 -6.12
C PRO A 161 -11.15 -11.52 -4.68
N LYS A 162 -10.04 -10.90 -4.29
CA LYS A 162 -9.54 -10.85 -2.92
C LYS A 162 -9.51 -9.39 -2.44
N PRO A 163 -9.64 -9.11 -1.13
CA PRO A 163 -9.28 -7.82 -0.59
C PRO A 163 -7.83 -7.47 -0.95
N VAL A 164 -7.60 -6.25 -1.38
CA VAL A 164 -6.26 -5.76 -1.74
C VAL A 164 -5.72 -4.86 -0.65
N TRP A 165 -4.48 -5.06 -0.25
CA TRP A 165 -3.72 -4.12 0.57
C TRP A 165 -2.56 -3.55 -0.22
N ILE A 166 -2.34 -2.26 -0.13
CA ILE A 166 -1.10 -1.63 -0.57
C ILE A 166 -0.20 -1.58 0.66
N THR A 167 0.71 -2.55 0.75
CA THR A 167 1.53 -2.77 1.95
C THR A 167 2.76 -1.89 1.99
N GLU A 168 3.13 -1.29 0.85
CA GLU A 168 4.07 -0.17 0.78
C GLU A 168 3.64 0.82 -0.30
N TRP A 169 3.64 2.09 0.04
CA TRP A 169 3.38 3.17 -0.90
C TRP A 169 4.35 4.32 -0.73
N GLY A 170 5.08 4.63 -1.80
CA GLY A 170 5.95 5.80 -1.89
C GLY A 170 5.21 6.98 -2.50
N CYS A 171 5.02 8.04 -1.69
CA CYS A 171 4.47 9.32 -2.14
C CYS A 171 5.23 10.42 -1.40
N TYR A 172 6.39 10.79 -1.94
CA TYR A 172 7.32 11.70 -1.26
C TYR A 172 7.20 13.11 -1.79
N ALA A 173 7.42 14.09 -0.94
CA ALA A 173 7.58 15.49 -1.29
C ALA A 173 8.37 16.23 -0.22
N ASP A 174 8.90 17.39 -0.57
CA ASP A 174 9.66 18.24 0.32
C ASP A 174 9.56 19.68 -0.15
N ASP A 175 8.97 20.55 0.66
CA ASP A 175 8.82 21.98 0.35
C ASP A 175 10.07 22.78 0.74
N ASP A 176 10.87 22.28 1.68
CA ASP A 176 12.03 22.97 2.25
C ASP A 176 13.35 22.21 1.94
N PRO A 177 13.93 22.37 0.74
CA PRO A 177 15.29 21.90 0.52
C PRO A 177 16.27 22.68 1.43
N PRO A 178 17.29 22.04 2.06
CA PRO A 178 17.87 20.76 1.72
C PRO A 178 17.42 19.55 2.57
N CYS A 179 16.28 19.57 3.22
CA CYS A 179 15.82 18.47 4.07
C CYS A 179 15.42 17.23 3.24
N GLN A 180 16.38 16.59 2.59
CA GLN A 180 16.15 15.48 1.66
C GLN A 180 17.12 14.32 1.87
N PRO A 181 17.33 13.84 3.09
CA PRO A 181 18.32 12.79 3.31
C PRO A 181 17.99 11.49 2.55
N TRP A 182 16.72 11.18 2.41
CA TRP A 182 16.28 9.99 1.67
C TRP A 182 16.43 10.10 0.14
N SER A 183 16.58 11.32 -0.39
CA SER A 183 16.73 11.53 -1.83
C SER A 183 18.18 11.39 -2.31
N ALA A 184 19.14 11.45 -1.40
CA ALA A 184 20.55 11.60 -1.74
C ALA A 184 21.22 10.35 -2.34
N GLY A 185 20.55 9.20 -2.38
CA GLY A 185 21.18 7.98 -2.88
C GLY A 185 20.27 6.93 -3.49
N ASP A 186 18.95 7.07 -3.39
CA ASP A 186 18.01 6.08 -3.91
C ASP A 186 17.16 6.62 -5.07
N ALA A 187 17.61 6.30 -6.30
CA ALA A 187 16.90 6.68 -7.51
C ALA A 187 15.46 6.13 -7.58
N SER A 188 15.17 5.02 -6.89
CA SER A 188 13.85 4.43 -6.84
C SER A 188 12.88 5.30 -6.02
N MET A 189 13.34 5.89 -4.94
CA MET A 189 12.57 6.82 -4.11
C MET A 189 12.38 8.16 -4.80
N ASN A 190 13.43 8.69 -5.45
CA ASN A 190 13.37 9.95 -6.16
C ASN A 190 12.31 9.96 -7.26
N ARG A 191 12.07 8.86 -7.95
CA ARG A 191 11.05 8.78 -8.99
C ARG A 191 9.62 8.97 -8.46
N CYS A 192 9.38 8.70 -7.19
CA CYS A 192 8.07 8.83 -6.54
C CYS A 192 7.84 10.21 -5.91
N ARG A 193 8.74 11.16 -6.17
CA ARG A 193 8.72 12.49 -5.57
C ARG A 193 7.78 13.43 -6.31
N TRP A 194 6.88 14.04 -5.56
CA TRP A 194 5.99 15.10 -6.00
C TRP A 194 6.68 16.48 -5.93
N PRO A 195 6.25 17.45 -6.76
CA PRO A 195 6.84 18.78 -6.79
C PRO A 195 6.69 19.55 -5.48
N SER A 196 5.62 19.29 -4.72
CA SER A 196 5.36 19.92 -3.43
C SER A 196 4.62 18.99 -2.47
N GLU A 197 4.71 19.26 -1.18
CA GLU A 197 3.95 18.53 -0.14
C GLU A 197 2.44 18.72 -0.34
N ARG A 198 2.00 19.85 -0.86
CA ARG A 198 0.59 20.09 -1.18
C ARG A 198 0.11 19.14 -2.28
N GLU A 199 0.82 19.06 -3.39
CA GLU A 199 0.45 18.17 -4.51
C GLU A 199 0.49 16.71 -4.11
N ALA A 200 1.48 16.30 -3.31
CA ALA A 200 1.53 14.97 -2.72
C ALA A 200 0.32 14.70 -1.82
N THR A 201 -0.07 15.65 -0.97
CA THR A 201 -1.25 15.53 -0.10
C THR A 201 -2.54 15.39 -0.93
N GLU A 202 -2.70 16.21 -1.95
CA GLU A 202 -3.84 16.12 -2.88
C GLU A 202 -3.89 14.77 -3.59
N HIS A 203 -2.72 14.27 -4.03
CA HIS A 203 -2.62 12.94 -4.64
C HIS A 203 -2.96 11.83 -3.65
N ILE A 204 -2.47 11.91 -2.41
CA ILE A 204 -2.79 10.93 -1.35
C ILE A 204 -4.30 10.79 -1.19
N VAL A 205 -5.01 11.91 -1.12
CA VAL A 205 -6.47 11.91 -0.96
C VAL A 205 -7.18 11.31 -2.19
N LYS A 206 -6.81 11.77 -3.40
CA LYS A 206 -7.39 11.29 -4.65
C LYS A 206 -7.11 9.79 -4.89
N PHE A 207 -5.86 9.38 -4.76
CA PHE A 207 -5.44 7.99 -4.97
C PHE A 207 -6.09 7.04 -3.96
N THR A 208 -6.22 7.46 -2.70
CA THR A 208 -6.92 6.66 -1.69
C THR A 208 -8.39 6.47 -2.05
N ALA A 209 -9.08 7.53 -2.52
CA ALA A 209 -10.47 7.43 -2.94
C ALA A 209 -10.63 6.48 -4.15
N VAL A 210 -9.76 6.59 -5.16
CA VAL A 210 -9.73 5.67 -6.31
C VAL A 210 -9.48 4.25 -5.84
N SER A 211 -8.45 4.02 -5.04
CA SER A 211 -8.06 2.70 -4.57
C SER A 211 -9.17 2.02 -3.77
N PHE A 212 -9.79 2.73 -2.84
CA PHE A 212 -10.91 2.19 -2.05
C PHE A 212 -12.14 1.90 -2.90
N ALA A 213 -12.37 2.69 -3.94
CA ALA A 213 -13.44 2.43 -4.90
C ALA A 213 -13.19 1.14 -5.72
N HIS A 214 -11.96 0.66 -5.79
CA HIS A 214 -11.55 -0.58 -6.46
C HIS A 214 -11.19 -1.72 -5.50
N GLY A 215 -11.68 -1.69 -4.27
CA GLY A 215 -11.56 -2.82 -3.34
C GLY A 215 -10.26 -2.88 -2.54
N VAL A 216 -9.40 -1.86 -2.62
CA VAL A 216 -8.30 -1.70 -1.66
C VAL A 216 -8.89 -1.46 -0.28
N ARG A 217 -8.33 -2.14 0.74
CA ARG A 217 -8.83 -2.08 2.11
C ARG A 217 -7.86 -1.44 3.09
N LYS A 218 -6.58 -1.42 2.77
CA LYS A 218 -5.56 -0.73 3.57
C LYS A 218 -4.47 -0.20 2.68
N ILE A 219 -3.90 0.92 3.10
CA ILE A 219 -2.73 1.55 2.47
C ILE A 219 -1.74 1.86 3.58
N PHE A 220 -0.49 1.41 3.41
CA PHE A 220 0.62 1.67 4.32
C PHE A 220 1.64 2.54 3.59
N PHE A 221 1.95 3.68 4.17
CA PHE A 221 3.03 4.52 3.66
C PHE A 221 4.38 3.86 3.96
N HIS A 222 5.22 3.77 2.94
CA HIS A 222 6.60 3.35 3.14
C HIS A 222 7.33 4.44 3.91
N ALA A 223 7.86 4.03 5.06
CA ALA A 223 8.61 4.88 5.95
C ALA A 223 7.91 6.22 6.25
N GLY A 224 7.05 6.23 7.25
CA GLY A 224 6.61 7.49 7.87
C GLY A 224 7.82 8.32 8.27
N THR A 225 8.86 7.62 8.77
CA THR A 225 10.26 8.09 8.84
C THR A 225 11.19 7.01 8.30
N CYS A 226 12.21 7.37 7.54
CA CYS A 226 13.33 6.50 7.18
C CYS A 226 14.47 6.69 8.18
N GLY A 227 15.03 5.60 8.68
CA GLY A 227 16.13 5.63 9.63
C GLY A 227 15.77 6.18 11.03
N ALA A 228 16.77 6.51 11.82
CA ALA A 228 16.56 7.15 13.12
C ALA A 228 16.02 8.57 12.93
N ILE A 229 14.99 8.96 13.69
CA ILE A 229 14.30 10.25 13.52
C ILE A 229 15.21 11.48 13.58
N ASN A 230 16.34 11.36 14.24
CA ASN A 230 17.39 12.39 14.34
C ASN A 230 18.63 12.06 13.50
N GLY A 231 18.59 11.04 12.68
CA GLY A 231 19.68 10.67 11.78
C GLY A 231 19.63 11.44 10.46
N PRO A 232 20.76 11.54 9.75
CA PRO A 232 20.79 12.24 8.44
C PRO A 232 19.91 11.57 7.38
N ASP A 233 19.50 10.32 7.59
CA ASP A 233 18.65 9.54 6.70
C ASP A 233 17.16 9.55 7.13
N ALA A 234 16.78 10.39 8.07
CA ALA A 234 15.45 10.43 8.66
C ALA A 234 14.48 11.27 7.81
N GLY A 235 14.37 11.02 6.56
CA GLY A 235 13.29 11.56 5.73
C GLY A 235 12.19 10.53 5.54
N GLY A 236 10.95 10.96 5.34
CA GLY A 236 9.84 10.06 5.09
C GLY A 236 8.64 10.77 4.48
N VAL A 237 7.55 10.01 4.29
CA VAL A 237 6.32 10.56 3.73
C VAL A 237 5.66 11.56 4.69
N LEU A 238 5.68 11.26 5.98
CA LEU A 238 4.88 12.01 6.97
C LEU A 238 5.71 12.97 7.82
N PHE A 239 7.02 12.74 7.94
CA PHE A 239 7.90 13.52 8.81
C PHE A 239 9.17 13.94 8.09
N GLU A 240 9.64 15.13 8.43
CA GLU A 240 10.95 15.65 8.05
C GLU A 240 12.06 15.10 8.96
N TYR A 241 13.29 15.39 8.58
CA TYR A 241 14.43 15.22 9.48
C TYR A 241 14.16 15.95 10.81
N GLY A 242 14.46 15.27 11.93
CA GLY A 242 14.15 15.83 13.26
C GLY A 242 12.71 15.60 13.74
N GLY A 243 11.85 14.97 12.93
CA GLY A 243 10.51 14.57 13.34
C GLY A 243 9.43 15.64 13.18
N THR A 244 9.71 16.73 12.49
CA THR A 244 8.70 17.75 12.17
C THR A 244 7.66 17.15 11.22
N PRO A 245 6.34 17.27 11.54
CA PRO A 245 5.30 16.77 10.64
C PRO A 245 5.25 17.57 9.34
N ARG A 246 5.22 16.87 8.22
CA ARG A 246 4.94 17.45 6.90
C ARG A 246 3.46 17.81 6.74
N LYS A 247 3.11 18.65 5.77
CA LYS A 247 1.71 18.94 5.40
C LYS A 247 0.93 17.66 5.09
N MET A 248 1.59 16.66 4.49
CA MET A 248 1.02 15.33 4.23
C MET A 248 0.54 14.63 5.51
N TYR A 249 1.19 14.80 6.65
CA TYR A 249 0.74 14.26 7.93
C TYR A 249 -0.65 14.80 8.30
N ALA A 250 -0.85 16.12 8.21
CA ALA A 250 -2.14 16.74 8.51
C ALA A 250 -3.23 16.27 7.54
N GLY A 251 -2.92 16.22 6.23
CA GLY A 251 -3.86 15.73 5.21
C GLY A 251 -4.25 14.26 5.43
N VAL A 252 -3.29 13.40 5.80
CA VAL A 252 -3.56 11.98 6.14
C VAL A 252 -4.41 11.86 7.41
N ALA A 253 -4.19 12.71 8.42
CA ALA A 253 -5.02 12.74 9.62
C ALA A 253 -6.48 13.09 9.29
N VAL A 254 -6.71 14.09 8.44
CA VAL A 254 -8.05 14.46 7.95
C VAL A 254 -8.68 13.33 7.13
N LEU A 255 -7.95 12.76 6.19
CA LEU A 255 -8.37 11.61 5.39
C LEU A 255 -8.82 10.45 6.28
N THR A 256 -7.99 10.09 7.26
CA THR A 256 -8.28 9.00 8.20
C THR A 256 -9.51 9.28 9.06
N ARG A 257 -9.68 10.52 9.52
CA ARG A 257 -10.84 10.94 10.32
C ARG A 257 -12.14 10.92 9.53
N LEU A 258 -12.11 11.36 8.27
CA LEU A 258 -13.32 11.55 7.47
C LEU A 258 -13.71 10.29 6.70
N LEU A 259 -12.75 9.63 6.08
CA LEU A 259 -12.97 8.47 5.26
C LEU A 259 -12.60 7.16 5.98
N GLY A 260 -11.41 7.11 6.63
CA GLY A 260 -10.90 5.89 7.25
C GLY A 260 -10.80 4.75 6.23
N VAL A 261 -11.24 3.56 6.65
CA VAL A 261 -11.51 2.44 5.73
C VAL A 261 -13.03 2.37 5.53
N PRO A 262 -13.54 2.71 4.35
CA PRO A 262 -14.99 2.78 4.14
C PRO A 262 -15.64 1.40 4.19
N ASP A 263 -16.88 1.37 4.68
CA ASP A 263 -17.69 0.15 4.75
C ASP A 263 -18.05 -0.30 3.32
N ARG A 264 -18.43 0.66 2.46
CA ARG A 264 -18.77 0.40 1.06
C ARG A 264 -18.71 1.66 0.20
N LEU A 265 -18.46 1.44 -1.08
CA LEU A 265 -18.69 2.42 -2.13
C LEU A 265 -20.21 2.50 -2.43
N VAL A 266 -20.75 3.72 -2.54
CA VAL A 266 -22.15 3.98 -2.92
C VAL A 266 -22.23 4.34 -4.40
N LYS A 267 -21.38 5.27 -4.84
CA LYS A 267 -21.46 5.84 -6.20
C LYS A 267 -20.10 6.33 -6.67
N ARG A 268 -19.85 6.17 -7.96
CA ARG A 268 -18.79 6.89 -8.69
C ARG A 268 -19.44 7.87 -9.66
N VAL A 269 -18.88 9.06 -9.76
CA VAL A 269 -19.25 10.04 -10.79
C VAL A 269 -17.98 10.40 -11.56
N ALA A 270 -18.06 10.26 -12.87
CA ALA A 270 -17.03 10.69 -13.81
C ALA A 270 -17.73 11.49 -14.91
N ASP A 271 -17.50 12.80 -14.93
CA ASP A 271 -18.14 13.71 -15.88
C ASP A 271 -17.09 14.73 -16.35
N GLY A 272 -16.58 14.55 -17.53
CA GLY A 272 -15.43 15.31 -18.02
C GLY A 272 -14.24 15.18 -17.08
N GLY A 273 -13.75 16.32 -16.56
CA GLY A 273 -12.69 16.36 -15.55
C GLY A 273 -13.16 16.16 -14.11
N PHE A 274 -14.48 16.15 -13.86
CA PHE A 274 -15.03 15.99 -12.52
C PHE A 274 -15.02 14.53 -12.09
N ARG A 275 -14.61 14.29 -10.87
CA ARG A 275 -14.63 12.97 -10.21
C ARG A 275 -15.27 13.10 -8.84
N ALA A 276 -16.11 12.15 -8.47
CA ALA A 276 -16.62 11.99 -7.12
C ALA A 276 -16.75 10.51 -6.76
N TYR A 277 -16.26 10.17 -5.58
CA TYR A 277 -16.37 8.83 -4.98
C TYR A 277 -17.14 8.95 -3.68
N VAL A 278 -18.32 8.36 -3.64
CA VAL A 278 -19.23 8.44 -2.50
C VAL A 278 -19.15 7.15 -1.71
N PHE A 279 -18.85 7.25 -0.45
CA PHE A 279 -18.68 6.12 0.45
C PHE A 279 -19.61 6.22 1.66
N VAL A 280 -19.96 5.06 2.23
CA VAL A 280 -20.43 4.96 3.61
C VAL A 280 -19.25 4.57 4.48
N THR A 281 -19.06 5.28 5.58
CA THR A 281 -18.01 5.03 6.57
C THR A 281 -18.54 5.33 7.97
N GLY A 282 -18.53 4.32 8.87
CA GLY A 282 -19.04 4.46 10.22
C GLY A 282 -20.48 5.00 10.29
N GLY A 283 -21.35 4.56 9.38
CA GLY A 283 -22.74 4.99 9.28
C GLY A 283 -22.94 6.38 8.66
N ARG A 284 -21.89 7.07 8.21
CA ARG A 284 -21.96 8.40 7.58
C ARG A 284 -21.69 8.27 6.08
N THR A 285 -22.31 9.14 5.29
CA THR A 285 -21.96 9.29 3.87
C THR A 285 -20.90 10.38 3.72
N VAL A 286 -19.81 10.06 3.03
CA VAL A 286 -18.72 10.99 2.71
C VAL A 286 -18.40 10.85 1.23
N ALA A 287 -18.22 11.97 0.52
CA ALA A 287 -17.72 11.94 -0.84
C ALA A 287 -16.37 12.67 -0.95
N VAL A 288 -15.46 12.11 -1.73
CA VAL A 288 -14.22 12.78 -2.15
C VAL A 288 -14.39 13.24 -3.58
N CYS A 289 -14.26 14.54 -3.84
CA CYS A 289 -14.54 15.14 -5.14
C CYS A 289 -13.39 16.04 -5.60
N TRP A 290 -13.11 16.07 -6.89
CA TRP A 290 -12.21 17.04 -7.54
C TRP A 290 -12.62 17.25 -9.01
N ASN A 291 -12.10 18.32 -9.62
CA ASN A 291 -12.33 18.62 -11.03
C ASN A 291 -11.06 19.10 -11.71
N SER A 292 -10.51 18.28 -12.59
CA SER A 292 -9.28 18.56 -13.35
C SER A 292 -9.50 19.33 -14.66
N SER A 293 -10.75 19.72 -14.99
CA SER A 293 -11.09 20.39 -16.26
C SER A 293 -10.69 21.88 -16.33
N GLY A 294 -10.13 22.44 -15.25
CA GLY A 294 -9.76 23.85 -15.14
C GLY A 294 -10.89 24.77 -14.62
N ALA A 295 -12.14 24.55 -15.00
CA ALA A 295 -13.28 25.31 -14.45
C ALA A 295 -13.86 24.62 -13.21
N PRO A 296 -14.05 25.31 -12.08
CA PRO A 296 -14.62 24.71 -10.88
C PRO A 296 -16.08 24.27 -11.11
N ARG A 297 -16.44 23.06 -10.65
CA ARG A 297 -17.84 22.64 -10.55
C ARG A 297 -18.43 23.22 -9.25
N VAL A 298 -19.61 23.79 -9.36
CA VAL A 298 -20.32 24.39 -8.21
C VAL A 298 -21.37 23.41 -7.70
N LEU A 299 -21.31 23.09 -6.41
CA LEU A 299 -22.24 22.19 -5.73
C LEU A 299 -23.02 22.98 -4.66
N SER A 300 -24.33 22.83 -4.64
CA SER A 300 -25.22 23.46 -3.68
C SER A 300 -25.89 22.43 -2.76
N GLY A 301 -26.28 22.88 -1.55
CA GLY A 301 -26.97 22.03 -0.59
C GLY A 301 -26.09 20.96 0.09
N VAL A 302 -24.78 21.16 0.09
CA VAL A 302 -23.80 20.29 0.74
C VAL A 302 -22.85 21.09 1.63
N GLU A 303 -22.35 20.43 2.66
CA GLU A 303 -21.24 20.90 3.50
C GLU A 303 -19.95 20.21 3.05
N ALA A 304 -18.87 20.97 2.99
CA ALA A 304 -17.59 20.46 2.56
C ALA A 304 -16.43 21.00 3.39
N VAL A 305 -15.35 20.24 3.40
CA VAL A 305 -14.06 20.66 3.95
C VAL A 305 -12.94 20.43 2.93
N ASP A 306 -11.87 21.19 3.04
CA ASP A 306 -10.66 21.00 2.25
C ASP A 306 -9.81 19.81 2.78
N ILE A 307 -8.67 19.56 2.13
CA ILE A 307 -7.74 18.49 2.51
C ILE A 307 -7.11 18.67 3.90
N MET A 308 -7.16 19.87 4.45
CA MET A 308 -6.66 20.21 5.79
C MET A 308 -7.77 20.22 6.84
N GLY A 309 -9.02 19.93 6.44
CA GLY A 309 -10.19 19.90 7.32
C GLY A 309 -10.86 21.25 7.56
N ASN A 310 -10.49 22.30 6.85
CA ASN A 310 -11.11 23.62 6.98
C ASN A 310 -12.46 23.62 6.26
N PRO A 311 -13.54 24.20 6.88
CA PRO A 311 -14.84 24.34 6.23
C PRO A 311 -14.75 25.21 4.97
N LEU A 312 -15.46 24.81 3.93
CA LEU A 312 -15.57 25.55 2.68
C LEU A 312 -16.89 26.33 2.63
N PRO A 313 -16.88 27.54 2.06
CA PRO A 313 -18.10 28.36 1.93
C PRO A 313 -19.08 27.73 0.95
N ALA A 314 -20.37 27.91 1.21
CA ALA A 314 -21.43 27.55 0.27
C ALA A 314 -21.71 28.71 -0.72
N PRO A 315 -22.00 28.42 -2.01
CA PRO A 315 -21.95 27.10 -2.64
C PRO A 315 -20.50 26.59 -2.78
N VAL A 316 -20.31 25.26 -2.65
CA VAL A 316 -18.99 24.64 -2.69
C VAL A 316 -18.43 24.66 -4.12
N ARG A 317 -17.23 25.21 -4.29
CA ARG A 317 -16.52 25.25 -5.58
C ARG A 317 -15.46 24.16 -5.61
N VAL A 318 -15.68 23.14 -6.43
CA VAL A 318 -14.78 21.99 -6.56
C VAL A 318 -13.84 22.21 -7.74
N GLY A 319 -12.58 22.49 -7.46
CA GLY A 319 -11.49 22.64 -8.41
C GLY A 319 -10.59 21.38 -8.48
N SER A 320 -9.34 21.56 -8.89
CA SER A 320 -8.36 20.47 -8.98
C SER A 320 -7.94 19.90 -7.63
N SER A 321 -7.93 20.73 -6.57
CA SER A 321 -7.72 20.25 -5.20
C SER A 321 -8.91 19.43 -4.73
N PRO A 322 -8.72 18.24 -4.14
CA PRO A 322 -9.84 17.44 -3.67
C PRO A 322 -10.50 18.05 -2.44
N VAL A 323 -11.81 17.86 -2.33
CA VAL A 323 -12.62 18.27 -1.19
C VAL A 323 -13.41 17.08 -0.67
N TYR A 324 -13.75 17.11 0.61
CA TYR A 324 -14.65 16.15 1.23
C TYR A 324 -16.04 16.77 1.38
N LEU A 325 -17.06 16.13 0.83
CA LEU A 325 -18.45 16.45 1.16
C LEU A 325 -18.84 15.63 2.39
N VAL A 326 -19.25 16.30 3.45
CA VAL A 326 -19.44 15.69 4.78
C VAL A 326 -20.85 15.87 5.36
N GLY A 327 -21.70 16.65 4.69
CA GLY A 327 -23.06 16.93 5.14
C GLY A 327 -23.98 17.37 4.00
N GLY A 328 -25.25 17.51 4.30
CA GLY A 328 -26.29 17.84 3.31
C GLY A 328 -26.70 16.64 2.45
N ASN A 329 -27.36 16.93 1.32
CA ASN A 329 -27.81 15.90 0.38
C ASN A 329 -26.75 15.65 -0.69
N ILE A 330 -25.70 14.89 -0.32
CA ILE A 330 -24.55 14.61 -1.20
C ILE A 330 -24.99 13.94 -2.51
N GLU A 331 -25.92 12.98 -2.46
CA GLU A 331 -26.35 12.25 -3.65
C GLU A 331 -27.13 13.15 -4.63
N ALA A 332 -27.95 14.07 -4.12
CA ALA A 332 -28.66 15.03 -4.95
C ALA A 332 -27.70 16.06 -5.58
N ALA A 333 -26.72 16.54 -4.82
CA ALA A 333 -25.73 17.50 -5.32
C ALA A 333 -24.81 16.93 -6.40
N LEU A 334 -24.70 15.59 -6.48
CA LEU A 334 -23.87 14.87 -7.45
C LEU A 334 -24.69 14.27 -8.61
N ARG A 335 -25.92 14.71 -8.82
CA ARG A 335 -26.73 14.42 -10.01
C ARG A 335 -26.38 15.41 -11.11
#